data_a544678e6217c3de4c7000269918af2e
#
_entry.id   a544678e6217c3de4c7000269918af2e
#
_cell.length_a   1.000
_cell.length_b   1.000
_cell.length_c   1.000
_cell.angle_alpha   90.00
_cell.angle_beta   90.00
_cell.angle_gamma   90.00
#
_symmetry.space_group_name_H-M   'P 1'
#
loop_
_entity.id
_entity.type
_entity.pdbx_description
1 polymer ?
#
loop_
_entity_poly.entity_id
_entity_poly.type
_entity_poly.pdbx_seq_one_letter_code
_entity_poly.pdbx_strand_id
1 'polypeptide(L)'
;MEPYPPKLKVDFRRAPFHVPGMTYALPFPPLSPELFSLQIGGISFALRWYALAYIAGLLIGLWLVRRALARPGLWLDGRAPMTAAQAESLLTWVILGVVLGGRLGFVLFYQPAYYAANPADILKIWQGGMAFHGGLAGVIIAAALFCWRHKLAPLSVADMLALAAPVGLFLGRIANFINAELWGRPTDLPWGVIFPGAAAQTCPAGWPVPCARHPSQLYEAGLEGLVLGAVLLSLAFAGGALKVPGRIAGLFFLGYGLSRLTVELFRQADAQFITPDNPWGHVIRLGEFGLTMGQVLSLPMVAAGLAVLLIAERGRHRA
;
A
#
# COMPACT_ATOMS: atom_id res chain seq x y z
N MET A 1 5.13 -13.68 -24.34
CA MET A 1 5.97 -12.57 -23.84
C MET A 1 6.32 -11.72 -25.04
N GLU A 2 5.60 -10.64 -25.26
CA GLU A 2 5.97 -9.67 -26.30
C GLU A 2 7.18 -8.87 -25.83
N PRO A 3 8.14 -8.59 -26.75
CA PRO A 3 9.31 -7.81 -26.41
C PRO A 3 8.92 -6.37 -26.11
N TYR A 4 9.48 -5.82 -25.05
CA TYR A 4 9.35 -4.43 -24.63
C TYR A 4 9.59 -3.50 -25.83
N PRO A 5 8.68 -2.53 -26.10
CA PRO A 5 8.90 -1.56 -27.17
C PRO A 5 10.15 -0.71 -26.87
N PRO A 6 10.86 -0.23 -27.91
CA PRO A 6 12.08 0.51 -27.75
C PRO A 6 11.88 1.75 -26.90
N LYS A 7 12.81 1.99 -25.95
CA LYS A 7 12.84 3.17 -25.08
C LYS A 7 12.85 4.42 -25.94
N LEU A 8 11.77 5.17 -25.90
CA LEU A 8 11.76 6.53 -26.48
C LEU A 8 12.83 7.34 -25.72
N LYS A 9 13.92 7.70 -26.40
CA LYS A 9 14.93 8.62 -25.86
C LYS A 9 14.35 10.03 -25.91
N VAL A 10 13.57 10.43 -24.91
CA VAL A 10 13.21 11.82 -24.73
C VAL A 10 14.39 12.51 -24.06
N ASP A 11 15.00 13.45 -24.74
CA ASP A 11 16.12 14.25 -24.20
C ASP A 11 15.58 15.28 -23.21
N PHE A 12 15.62 14.94 -21.93
CA PHE A 12 15.11 15.77 -20.80
C PHE A 12 16.00 16.98 -20.47
N ARG A 13 17.04 17.29 -21.24
CA ARG A 13 17.97 18.39 -20.96
C ARG A 13 17.54 19.77 -21.50
N ARG A 14 16.41 19.86 -22.16
CA ARG A 14 15.90 21.14 -22.67
C ARG A 14 14.70 21.60 -21.84
N ALA A 15 14.82 22.82 -21.33
CA ALA A 15 13.90 23.71 -20.63
C ALA A 15 12.41 23.32 -20.44
N PRO A 16 11.67 23.91 -19.49
CA PRO A 16 10.29 23.56 -19.20
C PRO A 16 9.47 23.58 -20.49
N PHE A 17 8.90 22.43 -20.84
CA PHE A 17 8.06 22.28 -22.01
C PHE A 17 6.84 23.19 -21.86
N HIS A 18 6.84 24.31 -22.57
CA HIS A 18 5.64 25.11 -22.74
C HIS A 18 4.77 24.40 -23.78
N VAL A 19 3.86 23.57 -23.35
CA VAL A 19 2.80 23.02 -24.20
C VAL A 19 1.69 24.06 -24.25
N PRO A 20 1.31 24.60 -25.43
CA PRO A 20 0.21 25.53 -25.53
C PRO A 20 -1.06 24.93 -24.90
N GLY A 21 -1.60 25.56 -23.85
CA GLY A 21 -2.77 25.11 -23.13
C GLY A 21 -2.49 24.38 -21.78
N MET A 22 -1.26 24.03 -21.43
CA MET A 22 -0.84 23.58 -20.10
C MET A 22 -0.12 24.69 -19.37
N THR A 23 -0.67 25.13 -18.24
CA THR A 23 -0.11 26.26 -17.51
C THR A 23 1.22 25.89 -16.82
N TYR A 24 1.40 24.68 -16.33
CA TYR A 24 2.66 24.14 -15.77
C TYR A 24 2.50 22.64 -15.52
N ALA A 25 3.39 21.81 -16.03
CA ALA A 25 3.48 20.39 -15.69
C ALA A 25 4.92 20.07 -15.29
N LEU A 26 5.08 19.23 -14.28
CA LEU A 26 6.40 18.83 -13.77
C LEU A 26 6.93 17.66 -14.61
N PRO A 27 8.17 17.72 -15.12
CA PRO A 27 8.79 16.56 -15.71
C PRO A 27 9.01 15.50 -14.62
N PHE A 28 8.85 14.23 -14.98
CA PHE A 28 9.21 13.16 -14.07
C PHE A 28 10.72 13.24 -13.76
N PRO A 29 11.13 13.17 -12.47
CA PRO A 29 12.55 13.21 -12.11
C PRO A 29 13.34 12.07 -12.79
N PRO A 30 14.63 12.23 -13.10
CA PRO A 30 15.45 11.19 -13.72
C PRO A 30 15.80 10.07 -12.74
N LEU A 31 14.77 9.36 -12.26
CA LEU A 31 14.88 8.26 -11.31
C LEU A 31 14.93 6.93 -12.05
N SER A 32 15.77 6.02 -11.59
CA SER A 32 15.80 4.63 -12.04
C SER A 32 15.11 3.75 -11.01
N PRO A 33 14.28 2.76 -11.41
CA PRO A 33 13.74 1.74 -10.51
C PRO A 33 14.82 0.92 -9.81
N GLU A 34 16.01 0.86 -10.41
CA GLU A 34 17.17 0.15 -9.90
C GLU A 34 18.16 1.14 -9.27
N LEU A 35 18.53 0.90 -8.01
CA LEU A 35 19.57 1.66 -7.34
C LEU A 35 20.94 1.40 -8.00
N PHE A 36 21.23 0.13 -8.23
CA PHE A 36 22.35 -0.32 -9.05
C PHE A 36 22.07 -1.71 -9.63
N SER A 37 22.75 -2.04 -10.73
CA SER A 37 22.75 -3.38 -11.31
C SER A 37 24.17 -3.85 -11.57
N LEU A 38 24.44 -5.13 -11.28
CA LEU A 38 25.70 -5.81 -11.49
C LEU A 38 25.48 -6.98 -12.43
N GLN A 39 26.35 -7.13 -13.42
CA GLN A 39 26.37 -8.30 -14.29
C GLN A 39 27.53 -9.19 -13.92
N ILE A 40 27.26 -10.41 -13.46
CA ILE A 40 28.27 -11.40 -13.09
C ILE A 40 27.94 -12.70 -13.83
N GLY A 41 28.87 -13.15 -14.69
CA GLY A 41 28.72 -14.41 -15.40
C GLY A 41 27.45 -14.53 -16.25
N GLY A 42 26.98 -13.44 -16.87
CA GLY A 42 25.75 -13.43 -17.67
C GLY A 42 24.43 -13.32 -16.86
N ILE A 43 24.51 -13.28 -15.52
CA ILE A 43 23.36 -13.06 -14.64
C ILE A 43 23.33 -11.59 -14.20
N SER A 44 22.19 -10.93 -14.37
CA SER A 44 21.99 -9.55 -13.94
C SER A 44 21.36 -9.52 -12.54
N PHE A 45 22.10 -8.98 -11.57
CA PHE A 45 21.62 -8.70 -10.23
C PHE A 45 21.28 -7.22 -10.12
N ALA A 46 20.01 -6.89 -9.90
CA ALA A 46 19.58 -5.53 -9.72
C ALA A 46 19.02 -5.33 -8.30
N LEU A 47 19.55 -4.36 -7.55
CA LEU A 47 18.96 -3.91 -6.31
C LEU A 47 17.93 -2.82 -6.62
N ARG A 48 16.67 -3.11 -6.34
CA ARG A 48 15.53 -2.22 -6.63
C ARG A 48 15.08 -1.46 -5.39
N TRP A 49 14.65 -0.23 -5.58
CA TRP A 49 14.07 0.60 -4.52
C TRP A 49 12.91 -0.08 -3.80
N TYR A 50 12.13 -0.89 -4.50
CA TYR A 50 11.06 -1.69 -3.90
C TYR A 50 11.56 -2.64 -2.81
N ALA A 51 12.62 -3.38 -3.07
CA ALA A 51 13.19 -4.31 -2.10
C ALA A 51 13.69 -3.56 -0.85
N LEU A 52 14.36 -2.41 -1.06
CA LEU A 52 14.82 -1.56 0.03
C LEU A 52 13.65 -0.97 0.83
N ALA A 53 12.58 -0.52 0.16
CA ALA A 53 11.39 0.01 0.80
C ALA A 53 10.72 -1.04 1.71
N TYR A 54 10.58 -2.27 1.22
CA TYR A 54 10.03 -3.37 2.03
C TYR A 54 10.91 -3.70 3.23
N ILE A 55 12.22 -3.88 3.03
CA ILE A 55 13.16 -4.19 4.13
C ILE A 55 13.16 -3.07 5.15
N ALA A 56 13.30 -1.81 4.71
CA ALA A 56 13.29 -0.65 5.60
C ALA A 56 11.95 -0.52 6.35
N GLY A 57 10.82 -0.73 5.66
CA GLY A 57 9.49 -0.69 6.27
C GLY A 57 9.33 -1.72 7.39
N LEU A 58 9.79 -2.96 7.17
CA LEU A 58 9.76 -4.03 8.17
C LEU A 58 10.67 -3.74 9.35
N LEU A 59 11.91 -3.28 9.10
CA LEU A 59 12.88 -2.97 10.17
C LEU A 59 12.46 -1.77 11.01
N ILE A 60 12.00 -0.68 10.37
CA ILE A 60 11.51 0.50 11.09
C ILE A 60 10.21 0.17 11.84
N GLY A 61 9.31 -0.61 11.22
CA GLY A 61 8.10 -1.09 11.87
C GLY A 61 8.40 -1.91 13.13
N LEU A 62 9.32 -2.87 13.03
CA LEU A 62 9.77 -3.66 14.17
C LEU A 62 10.42 -2.78 15.25
N TRP A 63 11.24 -1.81 14.86
CA TRP A 63 11.86 -0.87 15.79
C TRP A 63 10.80 -0.05 16.55
N LEU A 64 9.77 0.46 15.86
CA LEU A 64 8.66 1.19 16.50
C LEU A 64 7.91 0.31 17.50
N VAL A 65 7.59 -0.92 17.12
CA VAL A 65 6.92 -1.90 18.00
C VAL A 65 7.78 -2.17 19.24
N ARG A 66 9.06 -2.49 19.07
CA ARG A 66 9.99 -2.72 20.20
C ARG A 66 10.11 -1.50 21.11
N ARG A 67 10.15 -0.28 20.53
CA ARG A 67 10.18 0.97 21.30
C ARG A 67 8.90 1.17 22.11
N ALA A 68 7.73 0.80 21.58
CA ALA A 68 6.47 0.84 22.32
C ALA A 68 6.43 -0.21 23.44
N LEU A 69 6.83 -1.44 23.16
CA LEU A 69 6.89 -2.54 24.15
C LEU A 69 7.84 -2.23 25.31
N ALA A 70 8.95 -1.54 25.06
CA ALA A 70 9.91 -1.16 26.08
C ALA A 70 9.45 -0.04 27.03
N ARG A 71 8.24 0.53 26.85
CA ARG A 71 7.71 1.64 27.64
C ARG A 71 6.47 1.21 28.44
N PRO A 72 6.62 0.78 29.70
CA PRO A 72 5.49 0.32 30.51
C PRO A 72 4.35 1.32 30.63
N GLY A 73 4.64 2.62 30.72
CA GLY A 73 3.64 3.68 30.85
C GLY A 73 2.67 3.83 29.67
N LEU A 74 2.95 3.21 28.53
CA LEU A 74 2.04 3.20 27.36
C LEU A 74 0.91 2.17 27.48
N TRP A 75 1.05 1.19 28.38
CA TRP A 75 0.17 0.03 28.51
C TRP A 75 -0.72 0.11 29.73
N LEU A 76 -1.88 -0.52 29.66
CA LEU A 76 -2.75 -0.70 30.83
C LEU A 76 -1.96 -1.49 31.89
N ASP A 77 -2.03 -1.04 33.13
CA ASP A 77 -1.30 -1.63 34.29
C ASP A 77 0.21 -1.78 34.10
N GLY A 78 0.79 -1.03 33.17
CA GLY A 78 2.23 -1.09 32.87
C GLY A 78 2.69 -2.38 32.21
N ARG A 79 1.78 -3.21 31.70
CA ARG A 79 2.06 -4.53 31.13
C ARG A 79 1.98 -4.51 29.61
N ALA A 80 3.12 -4.63 28.94
CA ALA A 80 3.17 -4.79 27.49
C ALA A 80 2.48 -6.10 27.06
N PRO A 81 1.76 -6.10 25.89
CA PRO A 81 0.99 -7.28 25.44
C PRO A 81 1.85 -8.46 25.01
N MET A 82 3.11 -8.23 24.69
CA MET A 82 4.07 -9.27 24.28
C MET A 82 5.49 -8.84 24.60
N THR A 83 6.43 -9.79 24.55
CA THR A 83 7.87 -9.52 24.67
C THR A 83 8.48 -9.04 23.34
N ALA A 84 9.68 -8.46 23.39
CA ALA A 84 10.41 -8.07 22.19
C ALA A 84 10.73 -9.30 21.29
N ALA A 85 11.09 -10.44 21.89
CA ALA A 85 11.32 -11.69 21.16
C ALA A 85 10.04 -12.20 20.44
N GLN A 86 8.88 -12.05 21.09
CA GLN A 86 7.61 -12.38 20.46
C GLN A 86 7.29 -11.44 19.29
N ALA A 87 7.64 -10.15 19.37
CA ALA A 87 7.46 -9.22 18.26
C ALA A 87 8.36 -9.58 17.04
N GLU A 88 9.59 -10.03 17.29
CA GLU A 88 10.49 -10.53 16.23
C GLU A 88 9.94 -11.82 15.60
N SER A 89 9.44 -12.73 16.42
CA SER A 89 8.77 -13.94 15.94
C SER A 89 7.51 -13.62 15.14
N LEU A 90 6.67 -12.67 15.62
CA LEU A 90 5.48 -12.21 14.89
C LEU A 90 5.83 -11.66 13.51
N LEU A 91 6.95 -10.91 13.39
CA LEU A 91 7.41 -10.42 12.08
C LEU A 91 7.63 -11.58 11.11
N THR A 92 8.27 -12.66 11.55
CA THR A 92 8.47 -13.86 10.72
C THR A 92 7.13 -14.47 10.28
N TRP A 93 6.16 -14.59 11.20
CA TRP A 93 4.83 -15.09 10.88
C TRP A 93 4.11 -14.19 9.87
N VAL A 94 4.22 -12.86 10.02
CA VAL A 94 3.64 -11.88 9.10
C VAL A 94 4.27 -11.99 7.71
N ILE A 95 5.60 -12.10 7.61
CA ILE A 95 6.29 -12.28 6.32
C ILE A 95 5.82 -13.57 5.64
N LEU A 96 5.76 -14.67 6.35
CA LEU A 96 5.25 -15.93 5.82
C LEU A 96 3.77 -15.80 5.40
N GLY A 97 2.96 -15.11 6.20
CA GLY A 97 1.57 -14.82 5.89
C GLY A 97 1.41 -14.02 4.58
N VAL A 98 2.22 -12.97 4.39
CA VAL A 98 2.23 -12.18 3.14
C VAL A 98 2.59 -13.06 1.95
N VAL A 99 3.67 -13.82 2.04
CA VAL A 99 4.18 -14.64 0.92
C VAL A 99 3.20 -15.76 0.57
N LEU A 100 2.79 -16.55 1.55
CA LEU A 100 1.89 -17.68 1.33
C LEU A 100 0.49 -17.21 0.93
N GLY A 101 -0.04 -16.23 1.65
CA GLY A 101 -1.36 -15.68 1.37
C GLY A 101 -1.42 -14.97 0.02
N GLY A 102 -0.41 -14.15 -0.30
CA GLY A 102 -0.32 -13.47 -1.59
C GLY A 102 -0.26 -14.45 -2.76
N ARG A 103 0.54 -15.50 -2.63
CA ARG A 103 0.66 -16.56 -3.65
C ARG A 103 -0.61 -17.37 -3.79
N LEU A 104 -1.16 -17.88 -2.69
CA LEU A 104 -2.41 -18.64 -2.72
C LEU A 104 -3.58 -17.82 -3.23
N GLY A 105 -3.68 -16.54 -2.84
CA GLY A 105 -4.68 -15.63 -3.36
C GLY A 105 -4.59 -15.45 -4.87
N PHE A 106 -3.37 -15.33 -5.42
CA PHE A 106 -3.17 -15.26 -6.86
C PHE A 106 -3.57 -16.56 -7.56
N VAL A 107 -3.12 -17.69 -7.05
CA VAL A 107 -3.42 -19.04 -7.57
C VAL A 107 -4.94 -19.27 -7.64
N LEU A 108 -5.64 -18.97 -6.54
CA LEU A 108 -7.06 -19.30 -6.40
C LEU A 108 -8.00 -18.34 -7.16
N PHE A 109 -7.65 -17.06 -7.24
CA PHE A 109 -8.56 -16.03 -7.75
C PHE A 109 -8.20 -15.51 -9.14
N TYR A 110 -6.93 -15.60 -9.57
CA TYR A 110 -6.51 -15.05 -10.86
C TYR A 110 -6.28 -16.11 -11.94
N GLN A 111 -5.71 -17.27 -11.58
CA GLN A 111 -5.37 -18.31 -12.57
C GLN A 111 -5.66 -19.73 -12.05
N PRO A 112 -6.86 -20.04 -11.52
CA PRO A 112 -7.13 -21.33 -10.88
C PRO A 112 -6.99 -22.52 -11.86
N ALA A 113 -7.45 -22.37 -13.09
CA ALA A 113 -7.37 -23.43 -14.10
C ALA A 113 -5.93 -23.77 -14.49
N TYR A 114 -5.06 -22.74 -14.63
CA TYR A 114 -3.66 -22.95 -14.94
C TYR A 114 -2.94 -23.73 -13.82
N TYR A 115 -3.12 -23.29 -12.56
CA TYR A 115 -2.44 -23.95 -11.44
C TYR A 115 -3.03 -25.32 -11.06
N ALA A 116 -4.29 -25.57 -11.39
CA ALA A 116 -4.85 -26.92 -11.30
C ALA A 116 -4.16 -27.89 -12.27
N ALA A 117 -3.82 -27.43 -13.48
CA ALA A 117 -3.09 -28.21 -14.47
C ALA A 117 -1.58 -28.28 -14.18
N ASN A 118 -1.01 -27.27 -13.48
CA ASN A 118 0.43 -27.14 -13.23
C ASN A 118 0.72 -26.88 -11.73
N PRO A 119 0.44 -27.81 -10.81
CA PRO A 119 0.52 -27.56 -9.36
C PRO A 119 1.94 -27.24 -8.86
N ALA A 120 2.97 -27.76 -9.52
CA ALA A 120 4.37 -27.46 -9.17
C ALA A 120 4.72 -25.97 -9.36
N ASP A 121 4.02 -25.25 -10.25
CA ASP A 121 4.24 -23.85 -10.52
C ASP A 121 3.75 -22.94 -9.39
N ILE A 122 2.92 -23.45 -8.48
CA ILE A 122 2.51 -22.74 -7.25
C ILE A 122 3.73 -22.32 -6.43
N LEU A 123 4.78 -23.14 -6.39
CA LEU A 123 5.99 -22.89 -5.61
C LEU A 123 6.96 -21.90 -6.28
N LYS A 124 6.77 -21.59 -7.56
CA LYS A 124 7.65 -20.68 -8.33
C LYS A 124 7.32 -19.21 -8.06
N ILE A 125 7.48 -18.77 -6.80
CA ILE A 125 7.17 -17.38 -6.37
C ILE A 125 8.03 -16.32 -7.07
N TRP A 126 9.22 -16.68 -7.55
CA TRP A 126 10.14 -15.79 -8.27
C TRP A 126 9.66 -15.40 -9.67
N GLN A 127 8.63 -16.06 -10.20
CA GLN A 127 8.01 -15.73 -11.47
C GLN A 127 6.93 -14.65 -11.34
N GLY A 128 6.71 -14.12 -10.12
CA GLY A 128 5.64 -13.18 -9.84
C GLY A 128 4.31 -13.87 -9.52
N GLY A 129 3.22 -13.15 -9.65
CA GLY A 129 1.87 -13.67 -9.33
C GLY A 129 1.58 -13.67 -7.83
N MET A 130 1.41 -12.45 -7.29
CA MET A 130 1.02 -12.19 -5.91
C MET A 130 -0.25 -11.34 -5.88
N ALA A 131 -1.21 -11.72 -5.04
CA ALA A 131 -2.46 -10.99 -4.86
C ALA A 131 -2.44 -10.20 -3.55
N PHE A 132 -2.71 -8.89 -3.62
CA PHE A 132 -2.74 -8.01 -2.44
C PHE A 132 -3.71 -8.51 -1.36
N HIS A 133 -4.96 -8.84 -1.76
CA HIS A 133 -5.97 -9.32 -0.81
C HIS A 133 -5.60 -10.66 -0.17
N GLY A 134 -4.93 -11.52 -0.95
CA GLY A 134 -4.38 -12.78 -0.43
C GLY A 134 -3.29 -12.52 0.61
N GLY A 135 -2.39 -11.59 0.35
CA GLY A 135 -1.36 -11.17 1.30
C GLY A 135 -1.96 -10.60 2.60
N LEU A 136 -2.94 -9.71 2.49
CA LEU A 136 -3.64 -9.14 3.66
C LEU A 136 -4.34 -10.23 4.49
N ALA A 137 -5.08 -11.13 3.84
CA ALA A 137 -5.71 -12.27 4.52
C ALA A 137 -4.66 -13.15 5.21
N GLY A 138 -3.53 -13.39 4.54
CA GLY A 138 -2.41 -14.14 5.10
C GLY A 138 -1.82 -13.50 6.36
N VAL A 139 -1.66 -12.17 6.38
CA VAL A 139 -1.23 -11.43 7.59
C VAL A 139 -2.23 -11.61 8.73
N ILE A 140 -3.53 -11.44 8.44
CA ILE A 140 -4.58 -11.57 9.46
C ILE A 140 -4.60 -12.98 10.04
N ILE A 141 -4.55 -14.01 9.19
CA ILE A 141 -4.53 -15.42 9.62
C ILE A 141 -3.26 -15.72 10.42
N ALA A 142 -2.08 -15.29 9.94
CA ALA A 142 -0.82 -15.50 10.64
C ALA A 142 -0.81 -14.83 12.01
N ALA A 143 -1.29 -13.58 12.11
CA ALA A 143 -1.39 -12.88 13.39
C ALA A 143 -2.39 -13.54 14.34
N ALA A 144 -3.54 -14.00 13.83
CA ALA A 144 -4.54 -14.72 14.65
C ALA A 144 -3.98 -16.06 15.18
N LEU A 145 -3.34 -16.84 14.34
CA LEU A 145 -2.68 -18.10 14.73
C LEU A 145 -1.55 -17.86 15.73
N PHE A 146 -0.76 -16.80 15.53
CA PHE A 146 0.28 -16.39 16.46
C PHE A 146 -0.29 -16.03 17.83
N CYS A 147 -1.36 -15.23 17.87
CA CYS A 147 -2.06 -14.87 19.11
C CYS A 147 -2.60 -16.10 19.82
N TRP A 148 -3.24 -17.01 19.09
CA TRP A 148 -3.75 -18.27 19.65
C TRP A 148 -2.63 -19.13 20.23
N ARG A 149 -1.54 -19.30 19.49
CA ARG A 149 -0.38 -20.13 19.89
C ARG A 149 0.33 -19.59 21.13
N HIS A 150 0.43 -18.27 21.26
CA HIS A 150 1.15 -17.60 22.35
C HIS A 150 0.22 -17.04 23.44
N LYS A 151 -1.09 -17.28 23.35
CA LYS A 151 -2.12 -16.80 24.30
C LYS A 151 -2.08 -15.28 24.48
N LEU A 152 -1.87 -14.53 23.38
CA LEU A 152 -1.82 -13.08 23.38
C LEU A 152 -3.20 -12.48 23.07
N ALA A 153 -3.44 -11.27 23.57
CA ALA A 153 -4.66 -10.50 23.27
C ALA A 153 -4.64 -10.02 21.80
N PRO A 154 -5.55 -10.51 20.92
CA PRO A 154 -5.48 -10.21 19.49
C PRO A 154 -5.56 -8.71 19.17
N LEU A 155 -6.40 -7.94 19.87
CA LEU A 155 -6.56 -6.51 19.65
C LEU A 155 -5.27 -5.72 19.98
N SER A 156 -4.55 -6.11 21.03
CA SER A 156 -3.27 -5.47 21.36
C SER A 156 -2.19 -5.79 20.34
N VAL A 157 -2.18 -7.01 19.78
CA VAL A 157 -1.28 -7.39 18.68
C VAL A 157 -1.65 -6.62 17.40
N ALA A 158 -2.95 -6.48 17.11
CA ALA A 158 -3.42 -5.67 15.99
C ALA A 158 -2.99 -4.20 16.12
N ASP A 159 -3.00 -3.62 17.32
CA ASP A 159 -2.48 -2.27 17.59
C ASP A 159 -0.99 -2.15 17.23
N MET A 160 -0.19 -3.18 17.51
CA MET A 160 1.25 -3.19 17.15
C MET A 160 1.45 -3.25 15.64
N LEU A 161 0.69 -4.08 14.93
CA LEU A 161 0.74 -4.16 13.47
C LEU A 161 0.27 -2.84 12.84
N ALA A 162 -0.80 -2.25 13.35
CA ALA A 162 -1.34 -0.98 12.88
C ALA A 162 -0.39 0.20 13.12
N LEU A 163 0.40 0.16 14.21
CA LEU A 163 1.42 1.17 14.48
C LEU A 163 2.58 1.12 13.47
N ALA A 164 2.93 -0.08 13.00
CA ALA A 164 4.02 -0.30 12.06
C ALA A 164 3.60 -0.08 10.58
N ALA A 165 2.33 -0.38 10.24
CA ALA A 165 1.85 -0.40 8.86
C ALA A 165 2.05 0.91 8.06
N PRO A 166 1.81 2.13 8.61
CA PRO A 166 1.97 3.38 7.88
C PRO A 166 3.39 3.59 7.34
N VAL A 167 4.42 3.10 8.02
CA VAL A 167 5.81 3.19 7.55
C VAL A 167 6.00 2.40 6.26
N GLY A 168 5.49 1.18 6.21
CA GLY A 168 5.54 0.33 5.03
C GLY A 168 4.72 0.93 3.87
N LEU A 169 3.54 1.49 4.17
CA LEU A 169 2.71 2.18 3.19
C LEU A 169 3.45 3.38 2.59
N PHE A 170 4.01 4.26 3.44
CA PHE A 170 4.79 5.41 2.98
C PHE A 170 5.92 5.00 2.03
N LEU A 171 6.79 4.11 2.47
CA LEU A 171 7.97 3.69 1.70
C LEU A 171 7.58 2.95 0.42
N GLY A 172 6.56 2.10 0.48
CA GLY A 172 6.04 1.40 -0.69
C GLY A 172 5.47 2.35 -1.75
N ARG A 173 4.76 3.43 -1.33
CA ARG A 173 4.23 4.43 -2.27
C ARG A 173 5.32 5.31 -2.87
N ILE A 174 6.36 5.63 -2.12
CA ILE A 174 7.55 6.29 -2.67
C ILE A 174 8.22 5.39 -3.72
N ALA A 175 8.34 4.08 -3.45
CA ALA A 175 8.87 3.13 -4.44
C ALA A 175 7.99 3.04 -5.70
N ASN A 176 6.66 3.06 -5.58
CA ASN A 176 5.75 3.15 -6.73
C ASN A 176 6.00 4.41 -7.57
N PHE A 177 6.21 5.57 -6.91
CA PHE A 177 6.53 6.82 -7.62
C PHE A 177 7.86 6.69 -8.37
N ILE A 178 8.92 6.19 -7.72
CA ILE A 178 10.23 5.98 -8.35
C ILE A 178 10.13 5.04 -9.56
N ASN A 179 9.27 4.02 -9.48
CA ASN A 179 9.01 3.10 -10.60
C ASN A 179 8.10 3.69 -11.69
N ALA A 180 7.61 4.91 -11.53
CA ALA A 180 6.67 5.55 -12.45
C ALA A 180 5.41 4.71 -12.73
N GLU A 181 4.88 4.04 -11.71
CA GLU A 181 3.70 3.17 -11.81
C GLU A 181 2.58 3.64 -10.87
N LEU A 182 1.34 3.15 -11.08
CA LEU A 182 0.17 3.49 -10.28
C LEU A 182 -0.12 5.01 -10.20
N TRP A 183 0.19 5.72 -11.26
CA TRP A 183 -0.11 7.15 -11.41
C TRP A 183 -1.62 7.40 -11.48
N GLY A 184 -1.99 8.66 -11.25
CA GLY A 184 -3.39 9.10 -11.23
C GLY A 184 -3.97 9.44 -12.60
N ARG A 185 -5.15 10.03 -12.58
CA ARG A 185 -5.85 10.53 -13.77
C ARG A 185 -5.08 11.65 -14.42
N PRO A 186 -5.31 11.93 -15.71
CA PRO A 186 -4.82 13.12 -16.36
C PRO A 186 -5.27 14.39 -15.60
N THR A 187 -4.38 15.39 -15.54
CA THR A 187 -4.65 16.65 -14.83
C THR A 187 -3.95 17.82 -15.51
N ASP A 188 -4.54 18.99 -15.42
CA ASP A 188 -4.00 20.30 -15.84
C ASP A 188 -3.45 21.10 -14.65
N LEU A 189 -3.47 20.53 -13.44
CA LEU A 189 -2.97 21.20 -12.25
C LEU A 189 -1.45 21.40 -12.32
N PRO A 190 -0.92 22.49 -11.72
CA PRO A 190 0.49 22.88 -11.86
C PRO A 190 1.49 21.89 -11.24
N TRP A 191 1.04 20.95 -10.42
CA TRP A 191 1.84 19.86 -9.86
C TRP A 191 1.62 18.52 -10.54
N GLY A 192 0.87 18.50 -11.66
CA GLY A 192 0.75 17.31 -12.50
C GLY A 192 2.12 16.88 -13.02
N VAL A 193 2.38 15.56 -13.04
CA VAL A 193 3.66 14.98 -13.45
C VAL A 193 3.53 14.27 -14.78
N ILE A 194 4.48 14.53 -15.70
CA ILE A 194 4.58 13.83 -16.97
C ILE A 194 5.35 12.53 -16.74
N PHE A 195 4.62 11.44 -16.49
CA PHE A 195 5.24 10.14 -16.26
C PHE A 195 5.76 9.52 -17.55
N PRO A 196 6.90 8.80 -17.52
CA PRO A 196 7.45 8.11 -18.68
C PRO A 196 6.62 6.85 -19.04
N GLY A 197 6.77 6.42 -20.28
CA GLY A 197 6.16 5.18 -20.77
C GLY A 197 4.84 5.37 -21.52
N ALA A 198 4.58 4.53 -22.52
CA ALA A 198 3.43 4.63 -23.39
C ALA A 198 2.09 4.56 -22.65
N ALA A 199 1.99 3.69 -21.64
CA ALA A 199 0.76 3.53 -20.85
C ALA A 199 0.41 4.81 -20.08
N ALA A 200 1.40 5.52 -19.51
CA ALA A 200 1.19 6.78 -18.81
C ALA A 200 0.77 7.90 -19.77
N GLN A 201 1.17 7.80 -21.05
CA GLN A 201 0.88 8.78 -22.08
C GLN A 201 -0.39 8.46 -22.91
N THR A 202 -1.12 7.39 -22.54
CA THR A 202 -2.45 7.13 -23.09
C THR A 202 -3.47 8.05 -22.41
N CYS A 203 -3.80 9.14 -23.09
CA CYS A 203 -4.64 10.21 -22.56
C CYS A 203 -5.97 10.30 -23.33
N PRO A 204 -7.04 10.85 -22.72
CA PRO A 204 -8.31 11.07 -23.40
C PRO A 204 -8.14 11.98 -24.63
N ALA A 205 -9.03 11.83 -25.60
CA ALA A 205 -9.04 12.69 -26.78
C ALA A 205 -9.15 14.16 -26.37
N GLY A 206 -8.37 15.03 -27.02
CA GLY A 206 -8.34 16.47 -26.74
C GLY A 206 -7.40 16.88 -25.59
N TRP A 207 -6.78 15.93 -24.87
CA TRP A 207 -5.75 16.28 -23.89
C TRP A 207 -4.42 16.62 -24.55
N PRO A 208 -3.64 17.56 -23.96
CA PRO A 208 -2.30 17.87 -24.44
C PRO A 208 -1.38 16.63 -24.40
N VAL A 209 -0.46 16.55 -25.35
CA VAL A 209 0.57 15.49 -25.41
C VAL A 209 1.95 16.16 -25.36
N PRO A 210 2.83 15.79 -24.43
CA PRO A 210 2.65 14.77 -23.38
C PRO A 210 1.66 15.20 -22.29
N CYS A 211 0.85 14.27 -21.77
CA CYS A 211 -0.11 14.60 -20.74
C CYS A 211 0.47 14.41 -19.33
N ALA A 212 0.12 15.36 -18.45
CA ALA A 212 0.44 15.26 -17.03
C ALA A 212 -0.64 14.47 -16.29
N ARG A 213 -0.24 13.82 -15.21
CA ARG A 213 -1.13 13.04 -14.35
C ARG A 213 -0.94 13.38 -12.89
N HIS A 214 -1.97 13.17 -12.09
CA HIS A 214 -1.85 13.26 -10.65
C HIS A 214 -0.76 12.28 -10.14
N PRO A 215 0.21 12.74 -9.34
CA PRO A 215 1.14 11.83 -8.64
C PRO A 215 0.43 11.17 -7.46
N SER A 216 -0.58 10.32 -7.75
CA SER A 216 -1.44 9.72 -6.73
C SER A 216 -0.68 8.86 -5.73
N GLN A 217 0.47 8.31 -6.12
CA GLN A 217 1.39 7.60 -5.22
C GLN A 217 1.88 8.51 -4.08
N LEU A 218 2.16 9.79 -4.37
CA LEU A 218 2.58 10.76 -3.36
C LEU A 218 1.42 11.20 -2.47
N TYR A 219 0.19 11.25 -3.01
CA TYR A 219 -1.00 11.51 -2.19
C TYR A 219 -1.25 10.35 -1.22
N GLU A 220 -1.11 9.10 -1.69
CA GLU A 220 -1.20 7.90 -0.86
C GLU A 220 -0.08 7.90 0.20
N ALA A 221 1.17 8.17 -0.17
CA ALA A 221 2.28 8.29 0.77
C ALA A 221 2.00 9.34 1.85
N GLY A 222 1.50 10.52 1.43
CA GLY A 222 1.16 11.61 2.33
C GLY A 222 0.05 11.26 3.31
N LEU A 223 -1.09 10.79 2.82
CA LEU A 223 -2.28 10.55 3.64
C LEU A 223 -2.22 9.23 4.41
N GLU A 224 -1.96 8.11 3.70
CA GLU A 224 -1.97 6.75 4.27
C GLU A 224 -0.70 6.44 5.07
N GLY A 225 0.43 7.03 4.68
CA GLY A 225 1.72 6.83 5.34
C GLY A 225 2.05 7.91 6.36
N LEU A 226 2.31 9.15 5.91
CA LEU A 226 2.86 10.20 6.75
C LEU A 226 1.83 10.75 7.75
N VAL A 227 0.67 11.23 7.27
CA VAL A 227 -0.35 11.89 8.13
C VAL A 227 -0.96 10.87 9.08
N LEU A 228 -1.44 9.75 8.55
CA LEU A 228 -2.02 8.68 9.38
C LEU A 228 -0.98 8.14 10.37
N GLY A 229 0.25 7.88 9.93
CA GLY A 229 1.34 7.44 10.79
C GLY A 229 1.66 8.42 11.91
N ALA A 230 1.74 9.71 11.60
CA ALA A 230 1.98 10.76 12.60
C ALA A 230 0.85 10.83 13.65
N VAL A 231 -0.41 10.73 13.22
CA VAL A 231 -1.57 10.70 14.13
C VAL A 231 -1.51 9.47 15.04
N LEU A 232 -1.32 8.26 14.47
CA LEU A 232 -1.27 7.03 15.26
C LEU A 232 -0.09 7.02 16.23
N LEU A 233 1.09 7.46 15.81
CA LEU A 233 2.26 7.58 16.68
C LEU A 233 2.02 8.57 17.81
N SER A 234 1.44 9.74 17.53
CA SER A 234 1.12 10.74 18.55
C SER A 234 0.12 10.19 19.57
N LEU A 235 -0.94 9.53 19.12
CA LEU A 235 -1.93 8.92 19.99
C LEU A 235 -1.37 7.74 20.79
N ALA A 236 -0.49 6.94 20.20
CA ALA A 236 0.14 5.82 20.88
C ALA A 236 1.13 6.28 21.95
N PHE A 237 2.02 7.23 21.64
CA PHE A 237 3.13 7.60 22.50
C PHE A 237 2.82 8.75 23.47
N ALA A 238 1.86 9.63 23.16
CA ALA A 238 1.48 10.76 24.00
C ALA A 238 -0.01 10.71 24.44
N GLY A 239 -0.91 10.16 23.61
CA GLY A 239 -2.34 10.17 23.85
C GLY A 239 -2.88 8.97 24.66
N GLY A 240 -2.03 8.03 25.09
CA GLY A 240 -2.43 6.87 25.89
C GLY A 240 -3.36 5.89 25.15
N ALA A 241 -3.38 5.92 23.80
CA ALA A 241 -4.28 5.08 23.02
C ALA A 241 -3.99 3.58 23.16
N LEU A 242 -2.73 3.18 23.41
CA LEU A 242 -2.34 1.78 23.63
C LEU A 242 -2.85 1.19 24.97
N LYS A 243 -3.38 2.02 25.88
CA LYS A 243 -4.05 1.54 27.08
C LYS A 243 -5.43 0.93 26.80
N VAL A 244 -5.95 1.11 25.59
CA VAL A 244 -7.24 0.56 25.14
C VAL A 244 -6.99 -0.36 23.95
N PRO A 245 -6.95 -1.68 24.16
CA PRO A 245 -6.69 -2.65 23.10
C PRO A 245 -7.65 -2.52 21.92
N GLY A 246 -7.09 -2.42 20.72
CA GLY A 246 -7.84 -2.25 19.47
C GLY A 246 -8.04 -0.78 19.03
N ARG A 247 -7.71 0.21 19.86
CA ARG A 247 -7.92 1.62 19.50
C ARG A 247 -7.03 2.06 18.34
N ILE A 248 -5.75 1.74 18.37
CA ILE A 248 -4.82 2.08 17.27
C ILE A 248 -5.19 1.32 16.01
N ALA A 249 -5.53 0.03 16.11
CA ALA A 249 -5.97 -0.76 14.97
C ALA A 249 -7.26 -0.22 14.34
N GLY A 250 -8.26 0.12 15.16
CA GLY A 250 -9.51 0.72 14.69
C GLY A 250 -9.29 2.07 14.01
N LEU A 251 -8.45 2.94 14.59
CA LEU A 251 -8.08 4.23 13.98
C LEU A 251 -7.29 4.05 12.68
N PHE A 252 -6.42 3.05 12.60
CA PHE A 252 -5.70 2.73 11.37
C PHE A 252 -6.66 2.33 10.26
N PHE A 253 -7.55 1.36 10.49
CA PHE A 253 -8.51 0.92 9.47
C PHE A 253 -9.44 2.04 9.03
N LEU A 254 -9.95 2.84 9.97
CA LEU A 254 -10.79 3.99 9.69
C LEU A 254 -10.03 5.04 8.88
N GLY A 255 -8.87 5.47 9.37
CA GLY A 255 -8.06 6.51 8.73
C GLY A 255 -7.54 6.09 7.35
N TYR A 256 -7.07 4.84 7.21
CA TYR A 256 -6.67 4.30 5.93
C TYR A 256 -7.85 4.24 4.94
N GLY A 257 -8.99 3.71 5.37
CA GLY A 257 -10.18 3.63 4.52
C GLY A 257 -10.65 5.00 4.03
N LEU A 258 -10.68 6.02 4.91
CA LEU A 258 -11.04 7.40 4.55
C LEU A 258 -9.99 8.03 3.60
N SER A 259 -8.70 7.85 3.89
CA SER A 259 -7.62 8.32 3.01
C SER A 259 -7.73 7.69 1.62
N ARG A 260 -7.99 6.39 1.57
CA ARG A 260 -8.15 5.67 0.31
C ARG A 260 -9.37 6.13 -0.48
N LEU A 261 -10.51 6.36 0.15
CA LEU A 261 -11.71 6.95 -0.49
C LEU A 261 -11.37 8.31 -1.12
N THR A 262 -10.59 9.13 -0.42
CA THR A 262 -10.17 10.46 -0.89
C THR A 262 -9.19 10.36 -2.07
N VAL A 263 -8.16 9.54 -1.96
CA VAL A 263 -7.15 9.41 -3.02
C VAL A 263 -7.73 8.80 -4.30
N GLU A 264 -8.74 7.94 -4.18
CA GLU A 264 -9.39 7.30 -5.32
C GLU A 264 -10.07 8.31 -6.28
N LEU A 265 -10.38 9.52 -5.81
CA LEU A 265 -10.86 10.61 -6.66
C LEU A 265 -9.82 11.07 -7.69
N PHE A 266 -8.54 10.92 -7.37
CA PHE A 266 -7.41 11.34 -8.21
C PHE A 266 -6.73 10.16 -8.92
N ARG A 267 -6.99 8.95 -8.47
CA ARG A 267 -6.36 7.75 -8.97
C ARG A 267 -6.96 7.32 -10.31
N GLN A 268 -6.13 6.79 -11.20
CA GLN A 268 -6.60 6.14 -12.42
C GLN A 268 -7.26 4.81 -12.05
N ALA A 269 -8.50 4.61 -12.46
CA ALA A 269 -9.17 3.32 -12.31
C ALA A 269 -8.48 2.22 -13.13
N ASP A 270 -8.64 0.97 -12.74
CA ASP A 270 -8.08 -0.16 -13.46
C ASP A 270 -8.66 -0.24 -14.87
N ALA A 271 -7.81 -0.47 -15.88
CA ALA A 271 -8.18 -0.38 -17.30
C ALA A 271 -9.38 -1.26 -17.68
N GLN A 272 -9.57 -2.37 -17.00
CA GLN A 272 -10.69 -3.30 -17.23
C GLN A 272 -12.08 -2.70 -16.94
N PHE A 273 -12.16 -1.62 -16.14
CA PHE A 273 -13.41 -0.95 -15.80
C PHE A 273 -13.65 0.30 -16.64
N ILE A 274 -12.66 0.73 -17.44
CA ILE A 274 -12.75 1.93 -18.28
C ILE A 274 -13.29 1.54 -19.64
N THR A 275 -14.44 2.11 -20.01
CA THR A 275 -15.06 1.95 -21.33
C THR A 275 -15.49 3.33 -21.86
N PRO A 276 -15.81 3.48 -23.16
CA PRO A 276 -16.24 4.78 -23.69
C PRO A 276 -17.44 5.39 -22.97
N ASP A 277 -18.35 4.56 -22.48
CA ASP A 277 -19.55 4.93 -21.70
C ASP A 277 -19.28 4.94 -20.18
N ASN A 278 -18.06 4.61 -19.74
CA ASN A 278 -17.62 4.62 -18.35
C ASN A 278 -16.17 5.10 -18.21
N PRO A 279 -15.87 6.34 -18.57
CA PRO A 279 -14.49 6.84 -18.55
C PRO A 279 -13.92 6.95 -17.13
N TRP A 280 -14.79 6.96 -16.11
CA TRP A 280 -14.42 7.01 -14.70
C TRP A 280 -14.08 5.63 -14.12
N GLY A 281 -14.41 4.53 -14.81
CA GLY A 281 -14.17 3.17 -14.33
C GLY A 281 -14.98 2.81 -13.09
N HIS A 282 -16.23 3.28 -12.99
CA HIS A 282 -17.13 2.95 -11.90
C HIS A 282 -17.58 1.49 -12.00
N VAL A 283 -17.55 0.75 -10.90
CA VAL A 283 -18.08 -0.62 -10.80
C VAL A 283 -19.51 -0.68 -10.27
N ILE A 284 -19.91 0.34 -9.48
CA ILE A 284 -21.30 0.58 -9.08
C ILE A 284 -21.68 1.92 -9.68
N ARG A 285 -22.77 1.95 -10.47
CA ARG A 285 -23.28 3.15 -11.14
C ARG A 285 -24.64 3.52 -10.58
N LEU A 286 -24.83 4.80 -10.25
CA LEU A 286 -26.07 5.39 -9.76
C LEU A 286 -26.32 6.67 -10.60
N GLY A 287 -26.84 6.51 -11.80
CA GLY A 287 -26.96 7.59 -12.79
C GLY A 287 -25.57 8.09 -13.25
N GLU A 288 -25.30 9.38 -13.10
CA GLU A 288 -24.00 9.99 -13.40
C GLU A 288 -22.95 9.77 -12.30
N PHE A 289 -23.38 9.38 -11.10
CA PHE A 289 -22.51 9.07 -9.98
C PHE A 289 -22.11 7.59 -9.97
N GLY A 290 -20.99 7.28 -9.34
CA GLY A 290 -20.59 5.90 -9.19
C GLY A 290 -19.43 5.74 -8.21
N LEU A 291 -19.15 4.50 -7.87
CA LEU A 291 -18.02 4.11 -7.05
C LEU A 291 -17.03 3.29 -7.86
N THR A 292 -15.76 3.62 -7.75
CA THR A 292 -14.67 2.80 -8.29
C THR A 292 -14.47 1.54 -7.42
N MET A 293 -13.77 0.54 -7.94
CA MET A 293 -13.43 -0.67 -7.18
C MET A 293 -12.64 -0.33 -5.91
N GLY A 294 -11.71 0.63 -5.98
CA GLY A 294 -10.96 1.06 -4.81
C GLY A 294 -11.82 1.67 -3.71
N GLN A 295 -12.86 2.44 -4.08
CA GLN A 295 -13.84 2.98 -3.13
C GLN A 295 -14.70 1.86 -2.51
N VAL A 296 -15.23 0.95 -3.33
CA VAL A 296 -16.04 -0.19 -2.85
C VAL A 296 -15.26 -1.04 -1.85
N LEU A 297 -13.99 -1.33 -2.12
CA LEU A 297 -13.14 -2.12 -1.23
C LEU A 297 -12.70 -1.36 0.03
N SER A 298 -12.78 -0.02 0.03
CA SER A 298 -12.43 0.81 1.19
C SER A 298 -13.58 0.92 2.21
N LEU A 299 -14.83 0.82 1.76
CA LEU A 299 -16.00 0.90 2.66
C LEU A 299 -15.99 -0.18 3.76
N PRO A 300 -15.72 -1.47 3.48
CA PRO A 300 -15.57 -2.48 4.52
C PRO A 300 -14.46 -2.17 5.53
N MET A 301 -13.37 -1.52 5.10
CA MET A 301 -12.28 -1.12 6.00
C MET A 301 -12.73 -0.01 6.96
N VAL A 302 -13.47 0.98 6.47
CA VAL A 302 -14.09 2.03 7.31
C VAL A 302 -15.04 1.39 8.32
N ALA A 303 -15.91 0.48 7.87
CA ALA A 303 -16.85 -0.22 8.74
C ALA A 303 -16.13 -1.08 9.80
N ALA A 304 -15.10 -1.81 9.41
CA ALA A 304 -14.27 -2.59 10.33
C ALA A 304 -13.56 -1.69 11.35
N GLY A 305 -13.00 -0.56 10.91
CA GLY A 305 -12.37 0.42 11.79
C GLY A 305 -13.33 0.94 12.84
N LEU A 306 -14.53 1.35 12.44
CA LEU A 306 -15.59 1.78 13.37
C LEU A 306 -16.02 0.67 14.33
N ALA A 307 -16.20 -0.55 13.83
CA ALA A 307 -16.57 -1.71 14.67
C ALA A 307 -15.50 -2.01 15.72
N VAL A 308 -14.22 -2.02 15.34
CA VAL A 308 -13.10 -2.24 16.27
C VAL A 308 -13.03 -1.12 17.31
N LEU A 309 -13.22 0.15 16.92
CA LEU A 309 -13.27 1.27 17.86
C LEU A 309 -14.42 1.13 18.86
N LEU A 310 -15.61 0.77 18.40
CA LEU A 310 -16.76 0.56 19.29
C LEU A 310 -16.51 -0.58 20.29
N ILE A 311 -15.87 -1.68 19.85
CA ILE A 311 -15.50 -2.80 20.71
C ILE A 311 -14.47 -2.34 21.76
N ALA A 312 -13.42 -1.62 21.31
CA ALA A 312 -12.36 -1.10 22.17
C ALA A 312 -12.90 -0.17 23.26
N GLU A 313 -13.78 0.79 22.92
CA GLU A 313 -14.35 1.72 23.89
C GLU A 313 -15.32 1.03 24.86
N ARG A 314 -16.11 0.07 24.40
CA ARG A 314 -16.98 -0.73 25.30
C ARG A 314 -16.15 -1.56 26.29
N GLY A 315 -15.02 -2.10 25.86
CA GLY A 315 -14.08 -2.82 26.73
C GLY A 315 -13.52 -1.92 27.84
N ARG A 316 -13.18 -0.67 27.51
CA ARG A 316 -12.69 0.35 28.47
C ARG A 316 -13.66 0.64 29.62
N HIS A 317 -14.97 0.70 29.33
CA HIS A 317 -16.00 1.00 30.35
C HIS A 317 -16.31 -0.19 31.28
N ARG A 318 -15.79 -1.38 30.96
CA ARG A 318 -16.00 -2.61 31.75
C ARG A 318 -14.79 -3.02 32.59
N ALA A 319 -13.62 -2.44 32.34
CA ALA A 319 -12.38 -2.62 33.09
C ALA A 319 -12.19 -1.49 34.09
#